data_c84cc287795e86d858c3d46cb54d2c0d
#
_entry.id   c84cc287795e86d858c3d46cb54d2c0d
#
_cell.length_a   1.000
_cell.length_b   1.000
_cell.length_c   1.000
_cell.angle_alpha   90.00
_cell.angle_beta   90.00
_cell.angle_gamma   90.00
#
_symmetry.space_group_name_H-M   'P 1'
#
loop_
_entity.id
_entity.type
_entity.pdbx_description
1 polymer ?
#
loop_
_entity_poly.entity_id
_entity_poly.type
_entity_poly.pdbx_seq_one_letter_code
_entity_poly.pdbx_strand_id
1 'polypeptide(L)'
;MNKLQTGAILMTLAFMAEATPPADHGAHEPPAADVHCHFTTPGYMALLEKHGARMDELYPIPAWSPEALAKFLDETRIGLAVLTSVAPQPHFGDAAESAAACKEMNDEAARLAASDPTRIKWCATLPLPSVKESVAEAVRALDELGAAGVKLPTNARGLYLGDESLDPLMAALDARGAVVILHPHRPEPFDAKLAEGLPLAMYEYPAETTRALARLFARNVPARYPNVKFVVPHAGAFLPLALPRMRAVHPIVRAKGFAGDIDWDANLRSLWFDLAGAPTVESVRRLLAITTPDRILYGSDFPYAPAPALAAGLAKLRADLAADPDLAPHAAGILHDNAMRLFGAKEKTDMTTSLTNAIFRIAEIEVKPEFLDAYLEAAGDVGATSVREEPGVLCIFPMQDAEKPTSIRIVEIYRDEAAYQAHLATPHFLRYKTGTQHMIESLRLAPMRPLDPKLFPDVFRKAP
;
A
#
# COMPACT_ATOMS: atom_id res chain seq x y z
N MET A 1 -52.53 -7.37 17.69
CA MET A 1 -51.84 -6.61 18.73
C MET A 1 -50.88 -7.55 19.42
N ASN A 2 -49.67 -7.59 19.03
CA ASN A 2 -48.57 -8.26 19.75
C ASN A 2 -47.35 -7.36 19.72
N LYS A 3 -46.97 -6.91 20.90
CA LYS A 3 -45.79 -6.09 21.14
C LYS A 3 -44.55 -6.94 20.91
N LEU A 4 -43.82 -6.70 19.84
CA LEU A 4 -42.46 -7.18 19.68
C LEU A 4 -41.57 -6.22 20.49
N GLN A 5 -41.09 -6.73 21.59
CA GLN A 5 -40.04 -6.10 22.40
C GLN A 5 -38.76 -6.03 21.59
N THR A 6 -38.27 -4.83 21.43
CA THR A 6 -36.96 -4.52 20.93
C THR A 6 -35.90 -4.97 21.97
N GLY A 7 -35.45 -6.19 21.87
CA GLY A 7 -34.29 -6.67 22.63
C GLY A 7 -33.03 -6.28 21.86
N ALA A 8 -32.32 -5.28 22.34
CA ALA A 8 -30.96 -5.02 21.93
C ALA A 8 -30.10 -6.20 22.37
N ILE A 9 -29.75 -7.10 21.44
CA ILE A 9 -28.75 -8.11 21.70
C ILE A 9 -27.38 -7.43 21.56
N LEU A 10 -26.84 -7.00 22.71
CA LEU A 10 -25.42 -6.76 22.85
C LEU A 10 -24.72 -8.14 22.67
N MET A 11 -24.22 -8.41 21.46
CA MET A 11 -23.26 -9.48 21.28
C MET A 11 -21.92 -9.01 21.84
N THR A 12 -21.73 -9.22 23.14
CA THR A 12 -20.42 -9.17 23.76
C THR A 12 -19.64 -10.38 23.24
N LEU A 13 -18.69 -10.15 22.33
CA LEU A 13 -17.63 -11.12 22.09
C LEU A 13 -16.84 -11.24 23.40
N ALA A 14 -17.29 -12.15 24.27
CA ALA A 14 -16.58 -12.54 25.45
C ALA A 14 -15.39 -13.41 25.07
N PHE A 15 -14.32 -12.77 24.61
CA PHE A 15 -12.99 -13.26 24.96
C PHE A 15 -12.81 -12.88 26.44
N MET A 16 -13.18 -13.77 27.34
CA MET A 16 -12.77 -13.66 28.74
C MET A 16 -11.27 -13.89 28.82
N ALA A 17 -10.50 -12.87 28.53
CA ALA A 17 -9.18 -12.72 29.09
C ALA A 17 -9.40 -12.19 30.51
N GLU A 18 -9.04 -12.95 31.53
CA GLU A 18 -8.84 -12.41 32.86
C GLU A 18 -7.99 -11.16 32.72
N ALA A 19 -8.51 -10.03 33.21
CA ALA A 19 -7.84 -8.75 33.17
C ALA A 19 -6.61 -8.81 34.08
N THR A 20 -5.51 -9.25 33.54
CA THR A 20 -4.19 -8.94 34.09
C THR A 20 -3.99 -7.43 33.95
N PRO A 21 -3.60 -6.70 34.98
CA PRO A 21 -3.31 -5.28 34.85
C PRO A 21 -2.25 -5.09 33.75
N PRO A 22 -2.29 -4.00 33.00
CA PRO A 22 -1.33 -3.75 31.92
C PRO A 22 0.08 -3.85 32.56
N ALA A 23 0.89 -4.75 32.05
CA ALA A 23 2.29 -4.80 32.36
C ALA A 23 2.90 -3.44 32.06
N ASP A 24 3.74 -2.95 32.97
CA ASP A 24 4.53 -1.74 32.77
C ASP A 24 5.45 -1.96 31.54
N HIS A 25 4.96 -1.59 30.38
CA HIS A 25 5.68 -1.73 29.12
C HIS A 25 6.76 -0.65 29.10
N GLY A 26 7.99 -1.06 29.34
CA GLY A 26 9.17 -0.21 29.37
C GLY A 26 9.25 0.76 28.19
N ALA A 27 9.81 1.92 28.44
CA ALA A 27 9.85 3.13 27.60
C ALA A 27 10.54 2.99 26.21
N HIS A 28 10.77 1.78 25.70
CA HIS A 28 11.63 1.52 24.52
C HIS A 28 10.96 0.84 23.32
N GLU A 29 9.67 0.44 23.39
CA GLU A 29 9.02 -0.15 22.22
C GLU A 29 8.47 0.93 21.29
N PRO A 30 8.74 0.85 19.97
CA PRO A 30 8.15 1.78 19.01
C PRO A 30 6.61 1.67 19.01
N PRO A 31 5.91 2.79 18.77
CA PRO A 31 4.45 2.77 18.63
C PRO A 31 4.04 1.87 17.45
N ALA A 32 2.83 1.28 17.51
CA ALA A 32 2.30 0.53 16.37
C ALA A 32 1.86 1.49 15.25
N ALA A 33 1.76 0.94 14.04
CA ALA A 33 1.13 1.60 12.90
C ALA A 33 -0.07 0.78 12.44
N ASP A 34 -1.25 1.40 12.44
CA ASP A 34 -2.54 0.79 12.12
C ASP A 34 -2.95 1.18 10.70
N VAL A 35 -2.95 0.20 9.78
CA VAL A 35 -3.28 0.46 8.38
C VAL A 35 -4.75 0.20 8.04
N HIS A 36 -5.55 -0.19 9.02
CA HIS A 36 -6.95 -0.52 8.84
C HIS A 36 -7.81 0.15 9.93
N CYS A 37 -7.99 1.45 9.79
CA CYS A 37 -8.86 2.28 10.61
C CYS A 37 -9.94 2.91 9.74
N HIS A 38 -11.14 3.05 10.30
CA HIS A 38 -12.25 3.66 9.57
C HIS A 38 -12.61 5.03 10.11
N PHE A 39 -13.21 5.85 9.21
CA PHE A 39 -13.79 7.13 9.57
C PHE A 39 -15.15 7.33 8.89
N THR A 40 -15.94 8.22 9.44
CA THR A 40 -17.18 8.71 8.83
C THR A 40 -17.17 10.23 8.79
N THR A 41 -17.95 10.82 7.88
CA THR A 41 -18.19 12.26 7.84
C THR A 41 -19.65 12.56 8.11
N PRO A 42 -19.99 13.77 8.59
CA PRO A 42 -21.39 14.17 8.75
C PRO A 42 -22.18 14.10 7.43
N GLY A 43 -21.55 14.48 6.30
CA GLY A 43 -22.18 14.42 4.99
C GLY A 43 -22.46 12.99 4.56
N TYR A 44 -21.50 12.07 4.75
CA TYR A 44 -21.70 10.65 4.47
C TYR A 44 -22.80 10.04 5.35
N MET A 45 -22.82 10.36 6.65
CA MET A 45 -23.88 9.86 7.54
C MET A 45 -25.26 10.38 7.16
N ALA A 46 -25.37 11.63 6.70
CA ALA A 46 -26.62 12.18 6.17
C ALA A 46 -27.05 11.49 4.85
N LEU A 47 -26.10 11.15 3.97
CA LEU A 47 -26.37 10.37 2.78
C LEU A 47 -26.90 8.97 3.11
N LEU A 48 -26.31 8.28 4.08
CA LEU A 48 -26.80 6.98 4.55
C LEU A 48 -28.21 7.06 5.12
N GLU A 49 -28.51 8.11 5.89
CA GLU A 49 -29.85 8.34 6.42
C GLU A 49 -30.88 8.55 5.29
N LYS A 50 -30.52 9.40 4.32
CA LYS A 50 -31.36 9.66 3.14
C LYS A 50 -31.74 8.38 2.39
N HIS A 51 -30.83 7.43 2.29
CA HIS A 51 -31.02 6.16 1.56
C HIS A 51 -31.38 4.97 2.46
N GLY A 52 -31.61 5.20 3.78
CA GLY A 52 -31.94 4.13 4.73
C GLY A 52 -30.83 3.08 4.89
N ALA A 53 -29.57 3.48 4.69
CA ALA A 53 -28.42 2.58 4.63
C ALA A 53 -27.50 2.67 5.87
N ARG A 54 -28.05 2.99 7.06
CA ARG A 54 -27.27 3.12 8.30
C ARG A 54 -26.78 1.80 8.90
N MET A 55 -27.24 0.69 8.34
CA MET A 55 -26.73 -0.63 8.70
C MET A 55 -25.67 -1.02 7.69
N ASP A 56 -24.41 -1.08 8.13
CA ASP A 56 -23.33 -1.60 7.32
C ASP A 56 -23.57 -3.09 7.06
N GLU A 57 -24.29 -3.34 5.97
CA GLU A 57 -24.51 -4.68 5.44
C GLU A 57 -24.88 -5.71 6.53
N LEU A 58 -25.94 -5.39 7.30
CA LEU A 58 -26.50 -6.08 8.46
C LEU A 58 -25.76 -5.83 9.79
N TYR A 59 -24.88 -4.85 9.86
CA TYR A 59 -24.25 -4.38 11.09
C TYR A 59 -24.41 -2.86 11.23
N PRO A 60 -24.72 -2.32 12.42
CA PRO A 60 -24.85 -0.88 12.62
C PRO A 60 -23.49 -0.20 12.46
N ILE A 61 -23.43 0.88 11.66
CA ILE A 61 -22.23 1.68 11.54
C ILE A 61 -21.91 2.30 12.89
N PRO A 62 -20.71 2.05 13.46
CA PRO A 62 -20.37 2.58 14.77
C PRO A 62 -20.29 4.10 14.80
N ALA A 63 -20.55 4.69 15.97
CA ALA A 63 -20.30 6.09 16.18
C ALA A 63 -18.79 6.37 16.08
N TRP A 64 -18.45 7.45 15.37
CA TRP A 64 -17.08 7.87 15.16
C TRP A 64 -16.96 9.40 15.37
N SER A 65 -15.81 9.83 15.91
CA SER A 65 -15.39 11.24 15.93
C SER A 65 -13.88 11.36 15.95
N PRO A 66 -13.31 12.51 15.55
CA PRO A 66 -11.88 12.77 15.66
C PRO A 66 -11.33 12.59 17.08
N GLU A 67 -12.11 12.98 18.11
CA GLU A 67 -11.74 12.85 19.52
C GLU A 67 -11.69 11.38 19.96
N ALA A 68 -12.66 10.58 19.49
CA ALA A 68 -12.69 9.14 19.75
C ALA A 68 -11.48 8.44 19.10
N LEU A 69 -11.14 8.84 17.88
CA LEU A 69 -9.92 8.35 17.20
C LEU A 69 -8.66 8.74 17.99
N ALA A 70 -8.49 10.02 18.32
CA ALA A 70 -7.31 10.50 19.05
C ALA A 70 -7.13 9.75 20.39
N LYS A 71 -8.22 9.60 21.14
CA LYS A 71 -8.23 8.82 22.38
C LYS A 71 -7.82 7.37 22.16
N PHE A 72 -8.36 6.71 21.12
CA PHE A 72 -8.00 5.34 20.78
C PHE A 72 -6.50 5.22 20.45
N LEU A 73 -5.96 6.12 19.63
CA LEU A 73 -4.54 6.13 19.26
C LEU A 73 -3.63 6.32 20.48
N ASP A 74 -4.04 7.18 21.44
CA ASP A 74 -3.27 7.42 22.67
C ASP A 74 -3.29 6.19 23.59
N GLU A 75 -4.47 5.63 23.85
CA GLU A 75 -4.65 4.47 24.73
C GLU A 75 -3.97 3.21 24.20
N THR A 76 -3.86 3.05 22.88
CA THR A 76 -3.24 1.88 22.23
C THR A 76 -1.77 2.10 21.86
N ARG A 77 -1.23 3.31 22.05
CA ARG A 77 0.10 3.69 21.57
C ARG A 77 0.30 3.43 20.08
N ILE A 78 -0.72 3.76 19.28
CA ILE A 78 -0.63 3.78 17.82
C ILE A 78 -0.08 5.14 17.39
N GLY A 79 1.08 5.12 16.73
CA GLY A 79 1.77 6.31 16.26
C GLY A 79 1.39 6.74 14.85
N LEU A 80 0.77 5.84 14.07
CA LEU A 80 0.26 6.10 12.73
C LEU A 80 -1.04 5.35 12.54
N ALA A 81 -2.09 6.03 12.06
CA ALA A 81 -3.33 5.44 11.59
C ALA A 81 -3.58 5.80 10.12
N VAL A 82 -3.93 4.81 9.30
CA VAL A 82 -4.35 5.01 7.91
C VAL A 82 -5.87 4.86 7.84
N LEU A 83 -6.55 5.97 7.57
CA LEU A 83 -8.01 6.03 7.58
C LEU A 83 -8.60 5.66 6.22
N THR A 84 -9.63 4.83 6.24
CA THR A 84 -10.49 4.52 5.10
C THR A 84 -11.95 4.77 5.46
N SER A 85 -12.79 5.07 4.47
CA SER A 85 -14.24 5.14 4.71
C SER A 85 -14.79 3.77 5.10
N VAL A 86 -15.86 3.76 5.90
CA VAL A 86 -16.63 2.54 6.18
C VAL A 86 -17.39 2.06 4.94
N ALA A 87 -17.94 0.83 4.97
CA ALA A 87 -18.97 0.39 4.04
C ALA A 87 -20.35 0.93 4.51
N PRO A 88 -21.35 1.03 3.61
CA PRO A 88 -21.33 0.73 2.19
C PRO A 88 -20.63 1.80 1.33
N GLN A 89 -20.39 1.51 0.04
CA GLN A 89 -19.94 2.53 -0.92
C GLN A 89 -20.98 3.65 -1.02
N PRO A 90 -20.57 4.94 -1.14
CA PRO A 90 -21.48 6.07 -1.24
C PRO A 90 -22.11 6.18 -2.64
N HIS A 91 -22.73 5.10 -3.13
CA HIS A 91 -23.39 5.03 -4.43
C HIS A 91 -24.75 4.34 -4.34
N PHE A 92 -25.82 5.13 -4.35
CA PHE A 92 -27.21 4.67 -4.22
C PHE A 92 -28.02 4.77 -5.51
N GLY A 93 -27.35 4.75 -6.68
CA GLY A 93 -27.98 4.76 -8.00
C GLY A 93 -27.74 6.05 -8.79
N ASP A 94 -27.36 7.14 -8.12
CA ASP A 94 -27.01 8.42 -8.77
C ASP A 94 -25.50 8.63 -8.78
N ALA A 95 -24.92 8.72 -9.97
CA ALA A 95 -23.48 8.89 -10.15
C ALA A 95 -22.99 10.29 -9.73
N ALA A 96 -23.81 11.34 -9.93
CA ALA A 96 -23.44 12.70 -9.54
C ALA A 96 -23.46 12.85 -8.01
N GLU A 97 -24.48 12.27 -7.34
CA GLU A 97 -24.54 12.22 -5.88
C GLU A 97 -23.34 11.46 -5.29
N SER A 98 -22.99 10.30 -5.89
CA SER A 98 -21.83 9.52 -5.47
C SER A 98 -20.52 10.31 -5.62
N ALA A 99 -20.32 10.98 -6.75
CA ALA A 99 -19.13 11.79 -6.98
C ALA A 99 -19.02 12.96 -5.98
N ALA A 100 -20.14 13.63 -5.70
CA ALA A 100 -20.18 14.71 -4.72
C ALA A 100 -19.89 14.22 -3.30
N ALA A 101 -20.46 13.08 -2.92
CA ALA A 101 -20.21 12.47 -1.61
C ALA A 101 -18.74 12.02 -1.44
N CYS A 102 -18.15 11.35 -2.43
CA CYS A 102 -16.74 10.97 -2.39
C CYS A 102 -15.84 12.19 -2.27
N LYS A 103 -16.12 13.25 -3.03
CA LYS A 103 -15.36 14.49 -2.95
C LYS A 103 -15.41 15.11 -1.56
N GLU A 104 -16.60 15.23 -0.95
CA GLU A 104 -16.80 15.74 0.41
C GLU A 104 -16.03 14.90 1.43
N MET A 105 -16.16 13.57 1.37
CA MET A 105 -15.48 12.65 2.28
C MET A 105 -13.95 12.78 2.18
N ASN A 106 -13.42 12.90 0.98
CA ASN A 106 -11.97 13.05 0.74
C ASN A 106 -11.46 14.43 1.21
N ASP A 107 -12.21 15.50 1.00
CA ASP A 107 -11.87 16.84 1.48
C ASP A 107 -11.87 16.89 3.02
N GLU A 108 -12.78 16.18 3.68
CA GLU A 108 -12.82 16.05 5.15
C GLU A 108 -11.66 15.21 5.67
N ALA A 109 -11.36 14.06 5.03
CA ALA A 109 -10.23 13.22 5.39
C ALA A 109 -8.89 13.97 5.25
N ALA A 110 -8.74 14.79 4.21
CA ALA A 110 -7.57 15.62 4.01
C ALA A 110 -7.42 16.68 5.14
N ARG A 111 -8.53 17.32 5.53
CA ARG A 111 -8.54 18.29 6.66
C ARG A 111 -8.18 17.60 7.99
N LEU A 112 -8.73 16.42 8.23
CA LEU A 112 -8.42 15.65 9.43
C LEU A 112 -6.93 15.24 9.47
N ALA A 113 -6.41 14.74 8.37
CA ALA A 113 -4.99 14.39 8.29
C ALA A 113 -4.06 15.61 8.44
N ALA A 114 -4.47 16.78 7.94
CA ALA A 114 -3.73 18.03 8.12
C ALA A 114 -3.70 18.52 9.57
N SER A 115 -4.67 18.13 10.42
CA SER A 115 -4.69 18.49 11.85
C SER A 115 -3.69 17.70 12.68
N ASP A 116 -3.31 16.48 12.25
CA ASP A 116 -2.25 15.66 12.85
C ASP A 116 -1.49 14.88 11.76
N PRO A 117 -0.66 15.56 10.97
CA PRO A 117 -0.02 14.98 9.77
C PRO A 117 1.02 13.92 10.09
N THR A 118 1.46 13.83 11.35
CA THR A 118 2.43 12.84 11.80
C THR A 118 1.76 11.51 12.12
N ARG A 119 0.52 11.53 12.61
CA ARG A 119 -0.20 10.35 13.10
C ARG A 119 -1.33 9.90 12.18
N ILE A 120 -1.85 10.78 11.32
CA ILE A 120 -3.01 10.46 10.48
C ILE A 120 -2.62 10.50 9.01
N LYS A 121 -2.87 9.38 8.33
CA LYS A 121 -2.88 9.25 6.87
C LYS A 121 -4.27 8.80 6.46
N TRP A 122 -4.60 8.90 5.19
CA TRP A 122 -5.91 8.51 4.68
C TRP A 122 -5.83 8.00 3.25
N CYS A 123 -6.77 7.16 2.89
CA CYS A 123 -6.96 6.66 1.54
C CYS A 123 -8.28 7.18 0.96
N ALA A 124 -8.23 7.61 -0.29
CA ALA A 124 -9.37 8.21 -0.96
C ALA A 124 -10.50 7.21 -1.23
N THR A 125 -11.72 7.66 -1.02
CA THR A 125 -12.94 6.98 -1.44
C THR A 125 -13.26 7.41 -2.87
N LEU A 126 -13.56 6.45 -3.76
CA LEU A 126 -13.80 6.72 -5.18
C LEU A 126 -15.25 6.43 -5.56
N PRO A 127 -15.85 7.21 -6.49
CA PRO A 127 -17.26 7.07 -6.88
C PRO A 127 -17.50 5.90 -7.85
N LEU A 128 -16.94 4.71 -7.56
CA LEU A 128 -17.23 3.51 -8.32
C LEU A 128 -18.72 3.15 -8.24
N PRO A 129 -19.32 2.65 -9.32
CA PRO A 129 -18.72 2.14 -10.56
C PRO A 129 -18.45 3.20 -11.64
N SER A 130 -18.56 4.49 -11.38
CA SER A 130 -18.28 5.57 -12.35
C SER A 130 -16.76 5.69 -12.56
N VAL A 131 -16.22 4.94 -13.52
CA VAL A 131 -14.76 4.81 -13.72
C VAL A 131 -14.09 6.14 -14.05
N LYS A 132 -14.68 6.95 -14.94
CA LYS A 132 -14.12 8.25 -15.34
C LYS A 132 -13.99 9.20 -14.16
N GLU A 133 -15.04 9.32 -13.38
CA GLU A 133 -15.09 10.14 -12.17
C GLU A 133 -14.15 9.60 -11.09
N SER A 134 -14.01 8.27 -11.00
CA SER A 134 -13.09 7.61 -10.08
C SER A 134 -11.63 7.89 -10.45
N VAL A 135 -11.28 7.91 -11.73
CA VAL A 135 -9.93 8.31 -12.19
C VAL A 135 -9.66 9.76 -11.81
N ALA A 136 -10.60 10.66 -12.12
CA ALA A 136 -10.44 12.09 -11.81
C ALA A 136 -10.25 12.34 -10.30
N GLU A 137 -11.07 11.69 -9.47
CA GLU A 137 -11.01 11.83 -8.02
C GLU A 137 -9.74 11.16 -7.41
N ALA A 138 -9.32 10.01 -7.94
CA ALA A 138 -8.07 9.37 -7.54
C ALA A 138 -6.85 10.28 -7.80
N VAL A 139 -6.80 10.88 -9.00
CA VAL A 139 -5.75 11.83 -9.36
C VAL A 139 -5.77 13.05 -8.43
N ARG A 140 -6.94 13.66 -8.23
CA ARG A 140 -7.09 14.81 -7.32
C ARG A 140 -6.65 14.47 -5.89
N ALA A 141 -7.10 13.35 -5.37
CA ALA A 141 -6.79 12.96 -3.99
C ALA A 141 -5.30 12.68 -3.78
N LEU A 142 -4.67 11.98 -4.72
CA LEU A 142 -3.25 11.59 -4.62
C LEU A 142 -2.31 12.77 -4.90
N ASP A 143 -2.61 13.58 -5.93
CA ASP A 143 -1.69 14.61 -6.41
C ASP A 143 -1.89 15.96 -5.71
N GLU A 144 -3.13 16.30 -5.32
CA GLU A 144 -3.47 17.62 -4.78
C GLU A 144 -3.77 17.60 -3.28
N LEU A 145 -4.45 16.56 -2.77
CA LEU A 145 -4.90 16.51 -1.38
C LEU A 145 -3.96 15.71 -0.47
N GLY A 146 -2.95 15.03 -1.02
CA GLY A 146 -1.98 14.27 -0.24
C GLY A 146 -2.52 12.96 0.34
N ALA A 147 -3.50 12.31 -0.32
CA ALA A 147 -3.92 10.97 0.04
C ALA A 147 -2.74 10.00 -0.02
N ALA A 148 -2.62 9.11 0.96
CA ALA A 148 -1.58 8.11 1.02
C ALA A 148 -1.86 6.91 0.09
N GLY A 149 -3.08 6.80 -0.40
CA GLY A 149 -3.55 5.75 -1.29
C GLY A 149 -5.03 5.92 -1.64
N VAL A 150 -5.62 4.86 -2.14
CA VAL A 150 -7.06 4.77 -2.40
C VAL A 150 -7.66 3.53 -1.74
N LYS A 151 -8.92 3.60 -1.33
CA LYS A 151 -9.72 2.43 -0.94
C LYS A 151 -10.50 1.95 -2.15
N LEU A 152 -10.39 0.66 -2.48
CA LEU A 152 -11.22 0.03 -3.49
C LEU A 152 -12.12 -1.05 -2.87
N PRO A 153 -13.43 -1.04 -3.13
CA PRO A 153 -14.33 -2.11 -2.74
C PRO A 153 -14.04 -3.36 -3.56
N THR A 154 -14.33 -4.55 -3.00
CA THR A 154 -14.26 -5.82 -3.75
C THR A 154 -15.15 -5.82 -4.97
N ASN A 155 -16.29 -5.16 -4.88
CA ASN A 155 -17.17 -4.81 -5.98
C ASN A 155 -17.91 -3.50 -5.69
N ALA A 156 -18.34 -2.80 -6.75
CA ALA A 156 -19.22 -1.65 -6.67
C ALA A 156 -20.43 -1.90 -7.58
N ARG A 157 -21.58 -2.23 -6.98
CA ARG A 157 -22.82 -2.54 -7.70
C ARG A 157 -22.63 -3.62 -8.78
N GLY A 158 -21.91 -4.69 -8.43
CA GLY A 158 -21.61 -5.80 -9.33
C GLY A 158 -20.44 -5.58 -10.29
N LEU A 159 -19.85 -4.40 -10.32
CA LEU A 159 -18.56 -4.18 -10.99
C LEU A 159 -17.44 -4.66 -10.06
N TYR A 160 -16.96 -5.87 -10.31
CA TYR A 160 -15.91 -6.50 -9.52
C TYR A 160 -14.52 -6.06 -9.95
N LEU A 161 -13.58 -6.02 -9.00
CA LEU A 161 -12.17 -5.84 -9.30
C LEU A 161 -11.67 -6.89 -10.29
N GLY A 162 -10.83 -6.47 -11.23
CA GLY A 162 -10.38 -7.30 -12.34
C GLY A 162 -11.22 -7.17 -13.61
N ASP A 163 -12.32 -6.40 -13.60
CA ASP A 163 -13.04 -6.03 -14.81
C ASP A 163 -12.19 -5.09 -15.69
N GLU A 164 -12.20 -5.31 -17.01
CA GLU A 164 -11.39 -4.53 -17.96
C GLU A 164 -11.76 -3.04 -18.01
N SER A 165 -13.01 -2.71 -17.67
CA SER A 165 -13.45 -1.32 -17.58
C SER A 165 -12.70 -0.53 -16.48
N LEU A 166 -12.10 -1.21 -15.51
CA LEU A 166 -11.28 -0.60 -14.45
C LEU A 166 -9.82 -0.36 -14.88
N ASP A 167 -9.40 -0.82 -16.06
CA ASP A 167 -8.01 -0.64 -16.54
C ASP A 167 -7.56 0.83 -16.57
N PRO A 168 -8.39 1.82 -16.95
CA PRO A 168 -7.99 3.23 -16.87
C PRO A 168 -7.68 3.69 -15.43
N LEU A 169 -8.45 3.19 -14.45
CA LEU A 169 -8.18 3.48 -13.05
C LEU A 169 -6.88 2.81 -12.59
N MET A 170 -6.69 1.53 -12.92
CA MET A 170 -5.46 0.80 -12.59
C MET A 170 -4.22 1.48 -13.20
N ALA A 171 -4.28 1.92 -14.46
CA ALA A 171 -3.19 2.63 -15.10
C ALA A 171 -2.86 3.97 -14.40
N ALA A 172 -3.89 4.73 -14.00
CA ALA A 172 -3.69 5.98 -13.27
C ALA A 172 -3.06 5.77 -11.87
N LEU A 173 -3.41 4.67 -11.19
CA LEU A 173 -2.83 4.27 -9.92
C LEU A 173 -1.41 3.75 -10.06
N ASP A 174 -1.14 2.95 -11.10
CA ASP A 174 0.18 2.39 -11.40
C ASP A 174 1.19 3.50 -11.71
N ALA A 175 0.82 4.49 -12.52
CA ALA A 175 1.66 5.64 -12.85
C ALA A 175 2.09 6.45 -11.60
N ARG A 176 1.36 6.32 -10.47
CA ARG A 176 1.65 6.99 -9.19
C ARG A 176 2.29 6.07 -8.16
N GLY A 177 2.45 4.79 -8.48
CA GLY A 177 2.89 3.79 -7.51
C GLY A 177 1.97 3.75 -6.28
N ALA A 178 0.67 3.91 -6.51
CA ALA A 178 -0.32 4.12 -5.46
C ALA A 178 -0.48 2.88 -4.57
N VAL A 179 -0.81 3.11 -3.31
CA VAL A 179 -1.30 2.07 -2.40
C VAL A 179 -2.81 1.94 -2.60
N VAL A 180 -3.27 0.71 -2.72
CA VAL A 180 -4.68 0.35 -2.84
C VAL A 180 -5.06 -0.51 -1.64
N ILE A 181 -5.84 0.03 -0.71
CA ILE A 181 -6.44 -0.77 0.35
C ILE A 181 -7.72 -1.39 -0.20
N LEU A 182 -7.75 -2.72 -0.27
CA LEU A 182 -8.98 -3.44 -0.60
C LEU A 182 -9.89 -3.45 0.64
N HIS A 183 -11.20 -3.33 0.41
CA HIS A 183 -12.16 -3.52 1.49
C HIS A 183 -13.37 -4.30 0.97
N PRO A 184 -13.80 -5.35 1.67
CA PRO A 184 -14.95 -6.13 1.26
C PRO A 184 -16.23 -5.32 1.31
N HIS A 185 -17.13 -5.67 0.42
CA HIS A 185 -18.51 -5.21 0.37
C HIS A 185 -19.41 -6.40 0.12
N ARG A 186 -20.69 -6.21 0.35
CA ARG A 186 -21.72 -7.20 0.05
C ARG A 186 -21.55 -7.74 -1.38
N PRO A 187 -21.61 -9.08 -1.58
CA PRO A 187 -21.63 -9.62 -2.94
C PRO A 187 -22.82 -9.05 -3.73
N GLU A 188 -22.64 -8.86 -5.02
CA GLU A 188 -23.70 -8.35 -5.88
C GLU A 188 -23.79 -9.24 -7.14
N PRO A 189 -24.92 -9.90 -7.41
CA PRO A 189 -26.15 -9.89 -6.62
C PRO A 189 -26.03 -10.68 -5.31
N PHE A 190 -26.81 -10.27 -4.30
CA PHE A 190 -26.83 -10.91 -2.99
C PHE A 190 -28.22 -11.46 -2.64
N ASP A 191 -28.29 -12.73 -2.23
CA ASP A 191 -29.47 -13.31 -1.62
C ASP A 191 -29.32 -13.30 -0.10
N ALA A 192 -30.10 -12.48 0.58
CA ALA A 192 -30.07 -12.35 2.03
C ALA A 192 -30.36 -13.67 2.78
N LYS A 193 -31.01 -14.64 2.13
CA LYS A 193 -31.25 -15.95 2.70
C LYS A 193 -29.96 -16.74 2.93
N LEU A 194 -28.89 -16.45 2.16
CA LEU A 194 -27.60 -17.13 2.32
C LEU A 194 -26.89 -16.72 3.61
N ALA A 195 -27.12 -15.52 4.10
CA ALA A 195 -26.52 -15.03 5.34
C ALA A 195 -27.27 -15.48 6.61
N GLU A 196 -28.49 -16.02 6.50
CA GLU A 196 -29.32 -16.48 7.65
C GLU A 196 -29.44 -15.42 8.77
N GLY A 197 -29.32 -14.12 8.41
CA GLY A 197 -29.34 -13.00 9.37
C GLY A 197 -28.01 -12.74 10.10
N LEU A 198 -26.95 -13.45 9.76
CA LEU A 198 -25.62 -13.16 10.29
C LEU A 198 -25.05 -11.87 9.66
N PRO A 199 -24.32 -11.04 10.44
CA PRO A 199 -23.56 -9.94 9.87
C PRO A 199 -22.61 -10.40 8.76
N LEU A 200 -22.58 -9.68 7.63
CA LEU A 200 -21.79 -10.10 6.46
C LEU A 200 -20.29 -10.13 6.77
N ALA A 201 -19.83 -9.34 7.74
CA ALA A 201 -18.46 -9.33 8.20
C ALA A 201 -17.97 -10.69 8.73
N MET A 202 -18.86 -11.57 9.21
CA MET A 202 -18.45 -12.86 9.76
C MET A 202 -17.95 -13.83 8.70
N TYR A 203 -18.56 -13.85 7.51
CA TYR A 203 -18.23 -14.83 6.48
C TYR A 203 -18.20 -14.25 5.07
N GLU A 204 -19.20 -13.44 4.70
CA GLU A 204 -19.31 -12.94 3.33
C GLU A 204 -18.16 -11.99 2.96
N TYR A 205 -17.69 -11.16 3.87
CA TYR A 205 -16.56 -10.26 3.62
C TYR A 205 -15.27 -11.03 3.32
N PRO A 206 -14.83 -12.00 4.10
CA PRO A 206 -13.70 -12.87 3.71
C PRO A 206 -13.92 -13.61 2.38
N ALA A 207 -15.13 -14.08 2.12
CA ALA A 207 -15.46 -14.74 0.86
C ALA A 207 -15.33 -13.78 -0.33
N GLU A 208 -15.83 -12.54 -0.21
CA GLU A 208 -15.77 -11.51 -1.24
C GLU A 208 -14.33 -11.00 -1.49
N THR A 209 -13.56 -10.82 -0.43
CA THR A 209 -12.12 -10.50 -0.59
C THR A 209 -11.41 -11.58 -1.40
N THR A 210 -11.66 -12.85 -1.07
CA THR A 210 -11.07 -13.99 -1.78
C THR A 210 -11.54 -14.05 -3.23
N ARG A 211 -12.83 -13.80 -3.49
CA ARG A 211 -13.42 -13.72 -4.84
C ARG A 211 -12.78 -12.60 -5.67
N ALA A 212 -12.63 -11.41 -5.09
CA ALA A 212 -11.99 -10.27 -5.76
C ALA A 212 -10.54 -10.59 -6.13
N LEU A 213 -9.76 -11.21 -5.22
CA LEU A 213 -8.39 -11.63 -5.49
C LEU A 213 -8.32 -12.68 -6.59
N ALA A 214 -9.23 -13.67 -6.60
CA ALA A 214 -9.29 -14.65 -7.67
C ALA A 214 -9.53 -14.01 -9.04
N ARG A 215 -10.37 -12.98 -9.11
CA ARG A 215 -10.62 -12.20 -10.35
C ARG A 215 -9.42 -11.36 -10.76
N LEU A 216 -8.79 -10.67 -9.80
CA LEU A 216 -7.55 -9.90 -10.06
C LEU A 216 -6.45 -10.81 -10.62
N PHE A 217 -6.28 -12.02 -10.08
CA PHE A 217 -5.29 -12.98 -10.58
C PHE A 217 -5.66 -13.55 -11.95
N ALA A 218 -6.92 -13.87 -12.18
CA ALA A 218 -7.39 -14.38 -13.47
C ALA A 218 -7.15 -13.40 -14.61
N ARG A 219 -7.06 -12.10 -14.33
CA ARG A 219 -6.76 -11.01 -15.26
C ARG A 219 -5.32 -10.49 -15.14
N ASN A 220 -4.50 -11.08 -14.28
CA ASN A 220 -3.13 -10.66 -13.98
C ASN A 220 -3.04 -9.16 -13.64
N VAL A 221 -4.03 -8.60 -12.94
CA VAL A 221 -4.07 -7.16 -12.67
C VAL A 221 -2.85 -6.71 -11.85
N PRO A 222 -2.46 -7.37 -10.74
CA PRO A 222 -1.24 -7.00 -10.01
C PRO A 222 0.04 -7.16 -10.85
N ALA A 223 0.10 -8.15 -11.74
CA ALA A 223 1.25 -8.35 -12.62
C ALA A 223 1.31 -7.31 -13.76
N ARG A 224 0.15 -6.87 -14.27
CA ARG A 224 0.05 -5.82 -15.32
C ARG A 224 0.31 -4.42 -14.79
N TYR A 225 0.04 -4.18 -13.50
CA TYR A 225 0.21 -2.91 -12.82
C TYR A 225 1.15 -3.07 -11.61
N PRO A 226 2.44 -3.34 -11.84
CA PRO A 226 3.38 -3.78 -10.81
C PRO A 226 3.77 -2.69 -9.81
N ASN A 227 3.51 -1.41 -10.12
CA ASN A 227 3.78 -0.30 -9.22
C ASN A 227 2.66 -0.12 -8.19
N VAL A 228 1.45 -0.64 -8.45
CA VAL A 228 0.35 -0.64 -7.48
C VAL A 228 0.64 -1.61 -6.34
N LYS A 229 0.46 -1.15 -5.12
CA LYS A 229 0.65 -1.95 -3.90
C LYS A 229 -0.71 -2.25 -3.30
N PHE A 230 -1.16 -3.49 -3.41
CA PHE A 230 -2.46 -3.91 -2.89
C PHE A 230 -2.34 -4.36 -1.44
N VAL A 231 -3.07 -3.71 -0.53
CA VAL A 231 -3.23 -4.16 0.86
C VAL A 231 -4.52 -4.97 0.95
N VAL A 232 -4.35 -6.25 1.24
CA VAL A 232 -5.44 -7.23 1.37
C VAL A 232 -5.83 -7.33 2.84
N PRO A 233 -7.09 -7.06 3.19
CA PRO A 233 -7.52 -7.00 4.58
C PRO A 233 -7.73 -8.38 5.20
N HIS A 234 -7.92 -8.38 6.53
CA HIS A 234 -8.42 -9.51 7.32
C HIS A 234 -7.56 -10.78 7.17
N ALA A 235 -6.24 -10.62 7.38
CA ALA A 235 -5.25 -11.70 7.27
C ALA A 235 -5.32 -12.46 5.93
N GLY A 236 -5.59 -11.74 4.83
CA GLY A 236 -5.70 -12.34 3.50
C GLY A 236 -6.99 -13.11 3.27
N ALA A 237 -7.97 -13.00 4.18
CA ALA A 237 -9.27 -13.67 4.10
C ALA A 237 -9.10 -15.20 3.95
N PHE A 238 -9.69 -15.83 2.92
CA PHE A 238 -9.52 -17.26 2.65
C PHE A 238 -8.40 -17.55 1.64
N LEU A 239 -7.66 -16.53 1.15
CA LEU A 239 -6.63 -16.74 0.13
C LEU A 239 -5.55 -17.75 0.55
N PRO A 240 -4.99 -17.74 1.79
CA PRO A 240 -3.98 -18.73 2.18
C PRO A 240 -4.46 -20.18 2.05
N LEU A 241 -5.75 -20.43 2.27
CA LEU A 241 -6.35 -21.74 2.14
C LEU A 241 -6.77 -22.07 0.69
N ALA A 242 -7.23 -21.06 -0.06
CA ALA A 242 -7.74 -21.25 -1.43
C ALA A 242 -6.62 -21.36 -2.47
N LEU A 243 -5.50 -20.64 -2.29
CA LEU A 243 -4.44 -20.50 -3.27
C LEU A 243 -3.81 -21.84 -3.71
N PRO A 244 -3.50 -22.82 -2.82
CA PRO A 244 -2.96 -24.11 -3.23
C PRO A 244 -3.90 -24.85 -4.18
N ARG A 245 -5.22 -24.84 -3.89
CA ARG A 245 -6.21 -25.43 -4.79
C ARG A 245 -6.30 -24.68 -6.12
N MET A 246 -6.31 -23.36 -6.09
CA MET A 246 -6.36 -22.52 -7.31
C MET A 246 -5.18 -22.84 -8.22
N ARG A 247 -3.96 -22.89 -7.68
CA ARG A 247 -2.74 -23.24 -8.43
C ARG A 247 -2.79 -24.66 -8.98
N ALA A 248 -3.26 -25.64 -8.21
CA ALA A 248 -3.32 -27.03 -8.63
C ALA A 248 -4.38 -27.28 -9.75
N VAL A 249 -5.51 -26.58 -9.70
CA VAL A 249 -6.61 -26.73 -10.67
C VAL A 249 -6.36 -25.90 -11.94
N HIS A 250 -5.64 -24.77 -11.86
CA HIS A 250 -5.45 -23.85 -12.97
C HIS A 250 -4.93 -24.53 -14.26
N PRO A 251 -3.88 -25.39 -14.26
CA PRO A 251 -3.40 -26.03 -15.48
C PRO A 251 -4.49 -26.87 -16.18
N ILE A 252 -5.37 -27.51 -15.40
CA ILE A 252 -6.45 -28.34 -15.92
C ILE A 252 -7.52 -27.49 -16.63
N VAL A 253 -7.97 -26.41 -15.98
CA VAL A 253 -9.01 -25.53 -16.58
C VAL A 253 -8.46 -24.73 -17.75
N ARG A 254 -7.18 -24.34 -17.70
CA ARG A 254 -6.48 -23.69 -18.81
C ARG A 254 -6.39 -24.60 -20.04
N ALA A 255 -5.97 -25.86 -19.88
CA ALA A 255 -5.91 -26.82 -20.97
C ALA A 255 -7.26 -27.06 -21.65
N LYS A 256 -8.37 -26.81 -20.93
CA LYS A 256 -9.74 -26.89 -21.47
C LYS A 256 -10.26 -25.56 -22.01
N GLY A 257 -9.47 -24.50 -22.02
CA GLY A 257 -9.86 -23.17 -22.51
C GLY A 257 -10.78 -22.37 -21.59
N PHE A 258 -10.95 -22.77 -20.31
CA PHE A 258 -11.79 -22.06 -19.34
C PHE A 258 -11.07 -20.94 -18.60
N ALA A 259 -9.74 -20.89 -18.69
CA ALA A 259 -8.92 -19.83 -18.08
C ALA A 259 -7.76 -19.45 -18.99
N GLY A 260 -7.31 -18.20 -18.91
CA GLY A 260 -6.05 -17.74 -19.50
C GLY A 260 -4.84 -18.12 -18.64
N ASP A 261 -3.67 -17.62 -19.02
CA ASP A 261 -2.46 -17.72 -18.21
C ASP A 261 -2.55 -16.83 -16.97
N ILE A 262 -2.10 -17.36 -15.83
CA ILE A 262 -2.01 -16.64 -14.57
C ILE A 262 -0.56 -16.67 -14.10
N ASP A 263 0.07 -15.50 -14.01
CA ASP A 263 1.38 -15.36 -13.36
C ASP A 263 1.18 -15.21 -11.84
N TRP A 264 1.12 -16.36 -11.17
CA TRP A 264 0.87 -16.44 -9.73
C TRP A 264 1.89 -15.65 -8.91
N ASP A 265 3.16 -15.73 -9.29
CA ASP A 265 4.22 -15.13 -8.49
C ASP A 265 4.31 -13.63 -8.70
N ALA A 266 4.12 -13.13 -9.93
CA ALA A 266 4.04 -11.70 -10.19
C ALA A 266 2.80 -11.08 -9.49
N ASN A 267 1.66 -11.76 -9.55
CA ASN A 267 0.45 -11.30 -8.86
C ASN A 267 0.65 -11.22 -7.33
N LEU A 268 1.29 -12.20 -6.71
CA LEU A 268 1.51 -12.21 -5.27
C LEU A 268 2.54 -11.18 -4.80
N ARG A 269 3.55 -10.86 -5.61
CA ARG A 269 4.61 -9.90 -5.24
C ARG A 269 4.10 -8.50 -4.94
N SER A 270 2.97 -8.09 -5.52
CA SER A 270 2.36 -6.77 -5.30
C SER A 270 1.48 -6.70 -4.05
N LEU A 271 1.23 -7.84 -3.39
CA LEU A 271 0.32 -7.92 -2.26
C LEU A 271 1.02 -7.65 -0.92
N TRP A 272 0.31 -6.93 -0.08
CA TRP A 272 0.53 -6.73 1.33
C TRP A 272 -0.70 -7.21 2.08
N PHE A 273 -0.59 -7.54 3.35
CA PHE A 273 -1.70 -8.12 4.11
C PHE A 273 -1.79 -7.46 5.47
N ASP A 274 -2.97 -6.97 5.85
CA ASP A 274 -3.21 -6.54 7.21
C ASP A 274 -3.81 -7.66 8.08
N LEU A 275 -3.74 -7.48 9.39
CA LEU A 275 -4.23 -8.43 10.38
C LEU A 275 -5.56 -8.03 11.01
N ALA A 276 -6.29 -7.05 10.45
CA ALA A 276 -7.57 -6.61 10.99
C ALA A 276 -8.54 -7.78 11.24
N GLY A 277 -9.36 -7.67 12.26
CA GLY A 277 -10.32 -8.69 12.65
C GLY A 277 -9.73 -9.95 13.31
N ALA A 278 -8.44 -10.28 13.07
CA ALA A 278 -7.79 -11.45 13.65
C ALA A 278 -6.27 -11.25 13.85
N PRO A 279 -5.84 -10.26 14.66
CA PRO A 279 -4.43 -9.93 14.88
C PRO A 279 -3.77 -10.96 15.81
N THR A 280 -3.43 -12.14 15.27
CA THR A 280 -2.83 -13.25 16.03
C THR A 280 -1.59 -13.79 15.33
N VAL A 281 -0.69 -14.40 16.09
CA VAL A 281 0.47 -15.15 15.57
C VAL A 281 0.05 -16.24 14.60
N GLU A 282 -1.10 -16.89 14.83
CA GLU A 282 -1.62 -17.90 13.92
C GLU A 282 -1.98 -17.31 12.56
N SER A 283 -2.59 -16.11 12.52
CA SER A 283 -2.87 -15.38 11.28
C SER A 283 -1.57 -15.02 10.55
N VAL A 284 -0.54 -14.58 11.27
CA VAL A 284 0.79 -14.33 10.70
C VAL A 284 1.35 -15.61 10.07
N ARG A 285 1.33 -16.74 10.79
CA ARG A 285 1.84 -18.03 10.27
C ARG A 285 1.10 -18.51 9.03
N ARG A 286 -0.21 -18.30 8.95
CA ARG A 286 -1.00 -18.61 7.75
C ARG A 286 -0.59 -17.74 6.57
N LEU A 287 -0.35 -16.46 6.79
CA LEU A 287 0.12 -15.55 5.74
C LEU A 287 1.52 -15.93 5.24
N LEU A 288 2.42 -16.37 6.10
CA LEU A 288 3.77 -16.79 5.71
C LEU A 288 3.80 -18.00 4.75
N ALA A 289 2.68 -18.70 4.58
CA ALA A 289 2.54 -19.70 3.51
C ALA A 289 2.46 -19.08 2.09
N ILE A 290 2.15 -17.78 1.97
CA ILE A 290 1.90 -17.11 0.68
C ILE A 290 2.66 -15.79 0.52
N THR A 291 3.29 -15.27 1.57
CA THR A 291 4.04 -14.02 1.56
C THR A 291 5.20 -14.05 2.53
N THR A 292 5.93 -12.95 2.66
CA THR A 292 7.07 -12.77 3.57
C THR A 292 6.72 -11.82 4.72
N PRO A 293 7.44 -11.87 5.86
CA PRO A 293 7.11 -11.04 7.03
C PRO A 293 7.10 -9.54 6.75
N ASP A 294 7.90 -9.08 5.79
CA ASP A 294 7.98 -7.67 5.39
C ASP A 294 6.76 -7.16 4.62
N ARG A 295 5.79 -8.02 4.32
CA ARG A 295 4.52 -7.73 3.66
C ARG A 295 3.31 -7.82 4.58
N ILE A 296 3.52 -8.08 5.86
CA ILE A 296 2.45 -8.19 6.87
C ILE A 296 2.40 -6.89 7.68
N LEU A 297 1.18 -6.40 7.92
CA LEU A 297 0.86 -5.12 8.52
C LEU A 297 -0.10 -5.32 9.70
N TYR A 298 -0.02 -4.49 10.72
CA TYR A 298 -1.07 -4.45 11.74
C TYR A 298 -2.26 -3.62 11.25
N GLY A 299 -3.47 -4.07 11.58
CA GLY A 299 -4.75 -3.38 11.37
C GLY A 299 -5.68 -3.67 12.54
N SER A 300 -6.42 -2.67 13.01
CA SER A 300 -7.34 -2.78 14.16
C SER A 300 -8.79 -3.03 13.77
N ASP A 301 -9.22 -2.51 12.64
CA ASP A 301 -10.62 -2.41 12.25
C ASP A 301 -11.43 -1.44 13.15
N PHE A 302 -10.76 -0.46 13.78
CA PHE A 302 -11.45 0.58 14.57
C PHE A 302 -12.38 1.40 13.66
N PRO A 303 -13.64 1.70 14.08
CA PRO A 303 -14.24 1.51 15.40
C PRO A 303 -15.18 0.28 15.49
N TYR A 304 -15.07 -0.72 14.63
CA TYR A 304 -16.01 -1.85 14.59
C TYR A 304 -15.92 -2.79 15.81
N ALA A 305 -14.84 -2.71 16.56
CA ALA A 305 -14.72 -3.34 17.87
C ALA A 305 -14.47 -2.28 18.97
N PRO A 306 -14.89 -2.54 20.23
CA PRO A 306 -14.64 -1.62 21.33
C PRO A 306 -13.15 -1.36 21.54
N ALA A 307 -12.75 -0.09 21.73
CA ALA A 307 -11.34 0.30 21.91
C ALA A 307 -10.58 -0.52 22.96
N PRO A 308 -11.16 -0.85 24.14
CA PRO A 308 -10.46 -1.70 25.12
C PRO A 308 -10.15 -3.11 24.60
N ALA A 309 -11.02 -3.69 23.77
CA ALA A 309 -10.81 -5.00 23.18
C ALA A 309 -9.69 -4.96 22.12
N LEU A 310 -9.67 -3.89 21.30
CA LEU A 310 -8.61 -3.66 20.32
C LEU A 310 -7.25 -3.43 21.01
N ALA A 311 -7.22 -2.67 22.11
CA ALA A 311 -6.02 -2.45 22.89
C ALA A 311 -5.48 -3.76 23.49
N ALA A 312 -6.36 -4.58 24.06
CA ALA A 312 -5.98 -5.89 24.59
C ALA A 312 -5.48 -6.83 23.47
N GLY A 313 -6.12 -6.81 22.31
CA GLY A 313 -5.70 -7.58 21.13
C GLY A 313 -4.31 -7.22 20.65
N LEU A 314 -4.02 -5.92 20.54
CA LEU A 314 -2.69 -5.43 20.14
C LEU A 314 -1.62 -5.79 21.20
N ALA A 315 -1.90 -5.61 22.48
CA ALA A 315 -0.99 -5.98 23.55
C ALA A 315 -0.68 -7.49 23.53
N LYS A 316 -1.70 -8.31 23.32
CA LYS A 316 -1.52 -9.76 23.17
C LYS A 316 -0.67 -10.11 21.94
N LEU A 317 -0.95 -9.53 20.78
CA LEU A 317 -0.17 -9.76 19.57
C LEU A 317 1.32 -9.39 19.78
N ARG A 318 1.60 -8.26 20.43
CA ARG A 318 2.97 -7.85 20.78
C ARG A 318 3.67 -8.91 21.62
N ALA A 319 3.02 -9.35 22.68
CA ALA A 319 3.56 -10.36 23.59
C ALA A 319 3.79 -11.71 22.89
N ASP A 320 2.83 -12.15 22.10
CA ASP A 320 2.90 -13.42 21.36
C ASP A 320 4.00 -13.41 20.28
N LEU A 321 4.15 -12.29 19.55
CA LEU A 321 5.23 -12.12 18.57
C LEU A 321 6.60 -12.13 19.24
N ALA A 322 6.74 -11.45 20.37
CA ALA A 322 8.01 -11.39 21.11
C ALA A 322 8.40 -12.75 21.72
N ALA A 323 7.41 -13.56 22.10
CA ALA A 323 7.61 -14.89 22.68
C ALA A 323 7.91 -15.98 21.64
N ASP A 324 7.62 -15.73 20.36
CA ASP A 324 7.80 -16.69 19.28
C ASP A 324 9.19 -16.51 18.64
N PRO A 325 10.12 -17.50 18.78
CA PRO A 325 11.51 -17.34 18.30
C PRO A 325 11.62 -17.06 16.80
N ASP A 326 10.70 -17.58 15.99
CA ASP A 326 10.71 -17.40 14.54
C ASP A 326 10.14 -16.04 14.12
N LEU A 327 9.25 -15.47 14.92
CA LEU A 327 8.54 -14.22 14.60
C LEU A 327 9.09 -13.00 15.33
N ALA A 328 9.76 -13.18 16.48
CA ALA A 328 10.35 -12.09 17.25
C ALA A 328 11.24 -11.15 16.41
N PRO A 329 12.11 -11.65 15.51
CA PRO A 329 12.92 -10.78 14.63
C PRO A 329 12.08 -9.91 13.68
N HIS A 330 10.82 -10.26 13.43
CA HIS A 330 9.92 -9.59 12.49
C HIS A 330 8.84 -8.74 13.19
N ALA A 331 8.77 -8.79 14.52
CA ALA A 331 7.72 -8.12 15.30
C ALA A 331 7.65 -6.60 15.04
N ALA A 332 8.79 -5.92 15.08
CA ALA A 332 8.85 -4.47 14.77
C ALA A 332 8.39 -4.18 13.34
N GLY A 333 8.81 -5.01 12.37
CA GLY A 333 8.36 -4.92 10.98
C GLY A 333 6.84 -5.01 10.87
N ILE A 334 6.24 -6.06 11.41
CA ILE A 334 4.79 -6.33 11.33
C ILE A 334 3.97 -5.24 12.03
N LEU A 335 4.43 -4.80 13.20
CA LEU A 335 3.69 -3.85 14.02
C LEU A 335 3.86 -2.38 13.59
N HIS A 336 4.94 -2.03 12.89
CA HIS A 336 5.26 -0.65 12.60
C HIS A 336 6.01 -0.44 11.27
N ASP A 337 7.25 -0.99 11.10
CA ASP A 337 8.16 -0.53 10.06
C ASP A 337 7.67 -0.83 8.65
N ASN A 338 6.93 -1.93 8.46
CA ASN A 338 6.33 -2.27 7.18
C ASN A 338 5.30 -1.22 6.75
N ALA A 339 4.46 -0.76 7.68
CA ALA A 339 3.49 0.31 7.43
C ALA A 339 4.19 1.64 7.14
N MET A 340 5.28 1.95 7.85
CA MET A 340 6.06 3.16 7.62
C MET A 340 6.71 3.16 6.23
N ARG A 341 7.16 2.00 5.72
CA ARG A 341 7.67 1.89 4.33
C ARG A 341 6.57 2.11 3.29
N LEU A 342 5.33 1.75 3.60
CA LEU A 342 4.22 1.82 2.67
C LEU A 342 3.48 3.17 2.72
N PHE A 343 3.22 3.69 3.92
CA PHE A 343 2.40 4.86 4.21
C PHE A 343 3.12 5.98 4.94
N GLY A 344 4.24 5.68 5.55
CA GLY A 344 5.08 6.69 6.16
C GLY A 344 5.21 7.80 5.14
N ALA A 345 5.31 9.04 5.59
CA ALA A 345 5.76 10.06 4.70
C ALA A 345 6.91 9.38 3.95
N LYS A 346 6.78 9.17 2.62
CA LYS A 346 8.00 9.25 1.84
C LYS A 346 8.59 10.46 2.51
N GLU A 347 9.67 10.31 3.30
CA GLU A 347 10.43 11.45 3.66
C GLU A 347 10.41 12.21 2.33
N LYS A 348 9.70 13.33 2.26
CA LYS A 348 10.24 14.37 1.41
C LYS A 348 11.59 14.42 2.02
N THR A 349 12.48 13.63 1.50
CA THR A 349 13.89 13.83 1.68
C THR A 349 13.90 15.27 1.32
N ASP A 350 14.03 16.10 2.36
CA ASP A 350 14.22 17.51 2.11
C ASP A 350 15.49 17.45 1.28
N MET A 351 15.28 17.29 -0.04
CA MET A 351 16.40 17.11 -0.96
C MET A 351 17.30 18.31 -0.88
N THR A 352 16.76 19.41 -0.35
CA THR A 352 17.56 20.58 0.02
C THR A 352 18.46 20.31 1.22
N THR A 353 18.03 19.57 2.23
CA THR A 353 18.88 19.18 3.38
C THR A 353 19.73 17.94 3.04
N SER A 354 19.21 17.00 2.24
CA SER A 354 19.93 15.81 1.79
C SER A 354 21.06 16.13 0.78
N LEU A 355 20.93 17.20 -0.01
CA LEU A 355 21.95 17.58 -1.00
C LEU A 355 23.12 18.36 -0.41
N THR A 356 23.08 18.75 0.86
CA THR A 356 24.19 19.44 1.52
C THR A 356 25.46 18.57 1.57
N ASN A 357 25.32 17.26 1.64
CA ASN A 357 26.42 16.29 1.65
C ASN A 357 26.50 15.47 0.35
N ALA A 358 25.66 15.77 -0.65
CA ALA A 358 25.62 15.02 -1.88
C ALA A 358 26.88 15.23 -2.72
N ILE A 359 27.33 14.16 -3.34
CA ILE A 359 28.45 14.20 -4.29
C ILE A 359 27.87 14.37 -5.68
N PHE A 360 28.27 15.44 -6.34
CA PHE A 360 27.98 15.69 -7.75
C PHE A 360 29.26 15.52 -8.56
N ARG A 361 29.16 14.75 -9.64
CA ARG A 361 30.30 14.45 -10.48
C ARG A 361 29.89 14.31 -11.94
N ILE A 362 30.83 14.63 -12.84
CA ILE A 362 30.74 14.24 -14.24
C ILE A 362 31.95 13.34 -14.55
N ALA A 363 31.70 12.13 -14.98
CA ALA A 363 32.73 11.30 -15.58
C ALA A 363 32.84 11.68 -17.07
N GLU A 364 34.01 12.12 -17.47
CA GLU A 364 34.36 12.44 -18.85
C GLU A 364 35.24 11.28 -19.38
N ILE A 365 34.74 10.60 -20.39
CA ILE A 365 35.32 9.36 -20.87
C ILE A 365 35.52 9.45 -22.37
N GLU A 366 36.74 9.14 -22.84
CA GLU A 366 37.03 8.92 -24.25
C GLU A 366 37.16 7.40 -24.46
N VAL A 367 36.31 6.87 -25.32
CA VAL A 367 36.24 5.44 -25.64
C VAL A 367 37.03 5.18 -26.93
N LYS A 368 37.79 4.13 -26.97
CA LYS A 368 38.47 3.70 -28.20
C LYS A 368 37.41 3.28 -29.23
N PRO A 369 37.52 3.75 -30.49
CA PRO A 369 36.48 3.55 -31.49
C PRO A 369 36.05 2.10 -31.67
N GLU A 370 37.00 1.16 -31.61
CA GLU A 370 36.77 -0.28 -31.79
C GLU A 370 35.94 -0.93 -30.66
N PHE A 371 35.78 -0.26 -29.52
CA PHE A 371 35.01 -0.76 -28.38
C PHE A 371 33.75 0.03 -28.10
N LEU A 372 33.37 0.97 -28.97
CA LEU A 372 32.28 1.93 -28.68
C LEU A 372 30.97 1.23 -28.35
N ASP A 373 30.48 0.33 -29.17
CA ASP A 373 29.20 -0.36 -28.98
C ASP A 373 29.19 -1.18 -27.67
N ALA A 374 30.25 -1.94 -27.40
CA ALA A 374 30.36 -2.73 -26.19
C ALA A 374 30.43 -1.85 -24.92
N TYR A 375 31.08 -0.69 -25.03
CA TYR A 375 31.15 0.25 -23.94
C TYR A 375 29.80 0.88 -23.64
N LEU A 376 29.05 1.29 -24.67
CA LEU A 376 27.71 1.90 -24.51
C LEU A 376 26.74 0.93 -23.84
N GLU A 377 26.74 -0.34 -24.23
CA GLU A 377 25.94 -1.38 -23.58
C GLU A 377 26.29 -1.51 -22.10
N ALA A 378 27.57 -1.66 -21.78
CA ALA A 378 28.05 -1.84 -20.40
C ALA A 378 27.75 -0.61 -19.52
N ALA A 379 27.91 0.61 -20.05
CA ALA A 379 27.63 1.84 -19.32
C ALA A 379 26.13 2.05 -19.08
N GLY A 380 25.28 1.69 -20.05
CA GLY A 380 23.82 1.70 -19.91
C GLY A 380 23.34 0.72 -18.83
N ASP A 381 23.84 -0.51 -18.86
CA ASP A 381 23.46 -1.56 -17.92
C ASP A 381 23.86 -1.23 -16.49
N VAL A 382 25.10 -0.79 -16.24
CA VAL A 382 25.55 -0.42 -14.89
C VAL A 382 24.79 0.80 -14.38
N GLY A 383 24.50 1.81 -15.21
CA GLY A 383 23.76 2.99 -14.82
C GLY A 383 22.33 2.64 -14.39
N ALA A 384 21.63 1.86 -15.21
CA ALA A 384 20.26 1.42 -14.92
C ALA A 384 20.20 0.55 -13.65
N THR A 385 21.16 -0.37 -13.48
CA THR A 385 21.23 -1.25 -12.31
C THR A 385 21.51 -0.47 -11.03
N SER A 386 22.47 0.45 -11.06
CA SER A 386 22.84 1.26 -9.88
C SER A 386 21.68 2.15 -9.41
N VAL A 387 21.00 2.83 -10.33
CA VAL A 387 19.84 3.66 -9.98
C VAL A 387 18.68 2.83 -9.41
N ARG A 388 18.49 1.62 -9.93
CA ARG A 388 17.40 0.74 -9.48
C ARG A 388 17.66 0.08 -8.12
N GLU A 389 18.91 -0.34 -7.87
CA GLU A 389 19.25 -1.24 -6.75
C GLU A 389 19.94 -0.55 -5.58
N GLU A 390 20.54 0.62 -5.81
CA GLU A 390 21.34 1.31 -4.81
C GLU A 390 20.60 2.56 -4.25
N PRO A 391 20.04 2.51 -3.03
CA PRO A 391 19.25 3.63 -2.47
C PRO A 391 20.03 4.94 -2.30
N GLY A 392 21.35 4.89 -2.30
CA GLY A 392 22.23 6.05 -2.20
C GLY A 392 22.66 6.64 -3.52
N VAL A 393 22.37 5.99 -4.65
CA VAL A 393 22.62 6.49 -6.01
C VAL A 393 21.41 7.27 -6.46
N LEU A 394 21.54 8.60 -6.54
CA LEU A 394 20.43 9.48 -6.92
C LEU A 394 20.34 9.67 -8.43
N CYS A 395 21.46 9.59 -9.13
CA CYS A 395 21.54 9.70 -10.58
C CYS A 395 22.82 9.03 -11.10
N ILE A 396 22.69 8.19 -12.10
CA ILE A 396 23.77 7.82 -13.03
C ILE A 396 23.16 7.88 -14.42
N PHE A 397 23.55 8.91 -15.19
CA PHE A 397 22.97 9.21 -16.49
C PHE A 397 24.06 9.31 -17.55
N PRO A 398 24.36 8.22 -18.28
CA PRO A 398 25.29 8.22 -19.39
C PRO A 398 24.72 8.97 -20.59
N MET A 399 25.54 9.83 -21.20
CA MET A 399 25.24 10.57 -22.42
C MET A 399 26.39 10.44 -23.40
N GLN A 400 26.07 10.30 -24.66
CA GLN A 400 27.02 10.30 -25.77
C GLN A 400 27.04 11.65 -26.47
N ASP A 401 28.20 12.16 -26.79
CA ASP A 401 28.35 13.39 -27.56
C ASP A 401 27.83 13.15 -29.01
N ALA A 402 26.91 14.01 -29.47
CA ALA A 402 26.26 13.84 -30.78
C ALA A 402 27.23 14.12 -31.95
N GLU A 403 28.26 14.94 -31.74
CA GLU A 403 29.25 15.29 -32.78
C GLU A 403 30.51 14.40 -32.71
N LYS A 404 30.83 13.92 -31.51
CA LYS A 404 31.99 13.04 -31.26
C LYS A 404 31.51 11.77 -30.51
N PRO A 405 31.00 10.74 -31.18
CA PRO A 405 30.41 9.56 -30.56
C PRO A 405 31.28 8.78 -29.55
N THR A 406 32.61 8.90 -29.66
CA THR A 406 33.55 8.27 -28.72
C THR A 406 33.66 9.03 -27.38
N SER A 407 33.11 10.23 -27.29
CA SER A 407 33.13 11.05 -26.10
C SER A 407 31.88 10.84 -25.28
N ILE A 408 32.03 10.26 -24.09
CA ILE A 408 30.92 9.94 -23.18
C ILE A 408 31.00 10.84 -21.96
N ARG A 409 29.85 11.28 -21.50
CA ARG A 409 29.68 12.03 -20.25
C ARG A 409 28.67 11.31 -19.37
N ILE A 410 29.04 11.00 -18.13
CA ILE A 410 28.12 10.40 -17.17
C ILE A 410 27.89 11.40 -16.04
N VAL A 411 26.65 11.84 -15.86
CA VAL A 411 26.26 12.62 -14.69
C VAL A 411 26.04 11.65 -13.55
N GLU A 412 26.78 11.86 -12.46
CA GLU A 412 26.70 11.01 -11.27
C GLU A 412 26.32 11.86 -10.07
N ILE A 413 25.31 11.43 -9.32
CA ILE A 413 24.87 12.08 -8.08
C ILE A 413 24.65 11.00 -7.02
N TYR A 414 25.39 11.12 -5.92
CA TYR A 414 25.27 10.23 -4.76
C TYR A 414 24.78 11.03 -3.57
N ARG A 415 23.96 10.41 -2.72
CA ARG A 415 23.37 11.05 -1.53
C ARG A 415 24.43 11.61 -0.57
N ASP A 416 25.54 10.89 -0.40
CA ASP A 416 26.63 11.22 0.50
C ASP A 416 27.89 10.39 0.16
N GLU A 417 28.98 10.63 0.86
CA GLU A 417 30.24 9.88 0.70
C GLU A 417 30.08 8.38 1.00
N ALA A 418 29.24 8.02 1.99
CA ALA A 418 29.01 6.61 2.33
C ALA A 418 28.31 5.86 1.18
N ALA A 419 27.32 6.50 0.55
CA ALA A 419 26.66 5.97 -0.65
C ALA A 419 27.61 5.80 -1.83
N TYR A 420 28.49 6.76 -2.04
CA TYR A 420 29.52 6.65 -3.08
C TYR A 420 30.48 5.48 -2.81
N GLN A 421 30.97 5.32 -1.59
CA GLN A 421 31.84 4.21 -1.23
C GLN A 421 31.15 2.86 -1.36
N ALA A 422 29.86 2.79 -0.97
CA ALA A 422 29.04 1.59 -1.16
C ALA A 422 28.90 1.23 -2.65
N HIS A 423 28.62 2.21 -3.51
CA HIS A 423 28.55 2.02 -4.96
C HIS A 423 29.83 1.40 -5.53
N LEU A 424 30.99 1.93 -5.15
CA LEU A 424 32.28 1.44 -5.62
C LEU A 424 32.57 -0.03 -5.24
N ALA A 425 31.89 -0.55 -4.21
CA ALA A 425 32.02 -1.92 -3.73
C ALA A 425 30.99 -2.89 -4.32
N THR A 426 30.01 -2.41 -5.10
CA THR A 426 28.96 -3.27 -5.64
C THR A 426 29.48 -4.23 -6.70
N PRO A 427 28.93 -5.45 -6.78
CA PRO A 427 29.37 -6.43 -7.78
C PRO A 427 29.17 -5.96 -9.23
N HIS A 428 28.09 -5.21 -9.52
CA HIS A 428 27.83 -4.72 -10.87
C HIS A 428 28.79 -3.60 -11.27
N PHE A 429 29.10 -2.66 -10.35
CA PHE A 429 30.10 -1.64 -10.63
C PHE A 429 31.49 -2.23 -10.82
N LEU A 430 31.89 -3.18 -9.98
CA LEU A 430 33.20 -3.85 -10.13
C LEU A 430 33.30 -4.59 -11.45
N ARG A 431 32.26 -5.29 -11.89
CA ARG A 431 32.22 -5.92 -13.22
C ARG A 431 32.38 -4.90 -14.35
N TYR A 432 31.60 -3.81 -14.29
CA TYR A 432 31.71 -2.73 -15.25
C TYR A 432 33.12 -2.15 -15.28
N LYS A 433 33.65 -1.73 -14.14
CA LYS A 433 34.99 -1.12 -14.04
C LYS A 433 36.09 -2.02 -14.61
N THR A 434 36.11 -3.29 -14.24
CA THR A 434 37.14 -4.23 -14.71
C THR A 434 36.93 -4.62 -16.18
N GLY A 435 35.67 -4.78 -16.60
CA GLY A 435 35.31 -5.16 -17.96
C GLY A 435 35.56 -4.08 -19.00
N THR A 436 35.46 -2.79 -18.61
CA THR A 436 35.58 -1.67 -19.56
C THR A 436 36.91 -0.91 -19.52
N GLN A 437 37.76 -1.17 -18.53
CA GLN A 437 39.04 -0.44 -18.36
C GLN A 437 39.93 -0.44 -19.62
N HIS A 438 39.94 -1.52 -20.36
CA HIS A 438 40.77 -1.64 -21.60
C HIS A 438 40.11 -0.92 -22.80
N MET A 439 38.83 -0.61 -22.72
CA MET A 439 38.03 0.03 -23.78
C MET A 439 38.19 1.55 -23.81
N ILE A 440 38.64 2.16 -22.72
CA ILE A 440 38.76 3.59 -22.60
C ILE A 440 40.17 4.08 -22.94
N GLU A 441 40.26 5.25 -23.54
CA GLU A 441 41.48 5.96 -23.84
C GLU A 441 41.83 6.90 -22.69
N SER A 442 40.85 7.61 -22.14
CA SER A 442 40.98 8.47 -20.98
C SER A 442 39.75 8.54 -20.12
N LEU A 443 39.91 8.78 -18.82
CA LEU A 443 38.89 9.00 -17.84
C LEU A 443 39.25 10.18 -16.95
N ARG A 444 38.35 11.15 -16.84
CA ARG A 444 38.46 12.24 -15.87
C ARG A 444 37.17 12.26 -15.03
N LEU A 445 37.30 12.22 -13.71
CA LEU A 445 36.21 12.41 -12.79
C LEU A 445 36.20 13.87 -12.30
N ALA A 446 35.30 14.68 -12.84
CA ALA A 446 35.20 16.10 -12.51
C ALA A 446 34.20 16.30 -11.35
N PRO A 447 34.65 16.73 -10.16
CA PRO A 447 33.73 17.10 -9.09
C PRO A 447 32.95 18.35 -9.47
N MET A 448 31.65 18.35 -9.23
CA MET A 448 30.75 19.43 -9.58
C MET A 448 30.06 20.01 -8.33
N ARG A 449 29.55 21.23 -8.44
CA ARG A 449 28.69 21.84 -7.42
C ARG A 449 27.44 22.37 -8.11
N PRO A 450 26.24 22.04 -7.61
CA PRO A 450 25.01 22.62 -8.17
C PRO A 450 25.00 24.14 -7.92
N LEU A 451 24.55 24.90 -8.90
CA LEU A 451 24.40 26.36 -8.78
C LEU A 451 23.25 26.69 -7.82
N ASP A 452 22.17 25.96 -7.91
CA ASP A 452 21.04 26.03 -6.99
C ASP A 452 20.52 24.62 -6.64
N PRO A 453 20.87 24.08 -5.46
CA PRO A 453 20.41 22.76 -5.02
C PRO A 453 18.89 22.63 -4.92
N LYS A 454 18.15 23.75 -4.77
CA LYS A 454 16.70 23.75 -4.63
C LYS A 454 15.98 23.39 -5.93
N LEU A 455 16.64 23.53 -7.08
CA LEU A 455 16.08 23.17 -8.37
C LEU A 455 16.11 21.66 -8.64
N PHE A 456 16.91 20.90 -7.91
CA PHE A 456 17.11 19.47 -8.17
C PHE A 456 15.80 18.65 -8.15
N PRO A 457 14.88 18.83 -7.16
CA PRO A 457 13.60 18.13 -7.16
C PRO A 457 12.71 18.47 -8.37
N ASP A 458 12.81 19.70 -8.86
CA ASP A 458 11.96 20.19 -9.95
C ASP A 458 12.44 19.73 -11.32
N VAL A 459 13.73 19.46 -11.49
CA VAL A 459 14.31 18.93 -12.73
C VAL A 459 13.71 17.56 -13.05
N PHE A 460 13.52 16.70 -12.03
CA PHE A 460 13.00 15.34 -12.23
C PHE A 460 11.47 15.25 -12.22
N ARG A 461 10.74 16.30 -11.80
CA ARG A 461 9.28 16.34 -11.85
C ARG A 461 8.71 16.55 -13.27
N LYS A 462 9.51 17.07 -14.17
CA LYS A 462 9.09 17.39 -15.55
C LYS A 462 9.44 16.30 -16.56
N ALA A 463 10.02 15.20 -16.11
CA ALA A 463 10.17 14.02 -16.96
C ALA A 463 8.77 13.44 -17.24
N PRO A 464 8.44 13.14 -18.50
CA PRO A 464 7.12 12.66 -18.92
C PRO A 464 6.76 11.30 -18.31
#